data_70167af28af1379ab5b08ccbef046ece
#
_entry.id   70167af28af1379ab5b08ccbef046ece
#
_cell.length_a   1.000
_cell.length_b   1.000
_cell.length_c   1.000
_cell.angle_alpha   90.00
_cell.angle_beta   90.00
_cell.angle_gamma   90.00
#
_symmetry.space_group_name_H-M   'P 1'
#
loop_
_entity.id
_entity.type
_entity.pdbx_description
1 polymer ?
#
loop_
_entity_poly.entity_id
_entity_poly.type
_entity_poly.pdbx_seq_one_letter_code
_entity_poly.pdbx_strand_id
1 'polypeptide(L)'
;MATQVKLSRIAISKILLATDFSPESQNALKCAIFLAKRYESKLFLAHAISEEAFLTDGEVWPALLDKAQCSAGKNMAQLEQAKDLQSFPHEVVLQAGETWEVLSRLVSDQNIDLIVMGTHGSGGFDKLMLGSTAEKVVRHATCPVLTVGPRVRLLSLERFSNLLYATDFSSGSLRALNYALSLAEEDRAELTMLHIIESNPVSDGEFAEWKRRDCERLRQLVPSGIDLPFQPEMEVEVGDPATEIVRLADARNAELIVMGSHPSGAVSTHLPWTTLHHVLQHAHCPVLTVRAA
;
A
#
# COMPACT_ATOMS: atom_id res chain seq x y z
N MET A 1 1.81 14.90 26.97
CA MET A 1 0.38 14.80 26.69
C MET A 1 0.22 13.79 25.57
N ALA A 2 -0.38 12.64 25.83
CA ALA A 2 -0.65 11.64 24.79
C ALA A 2 -1.73 12.21 23.85
N THR A 3 -1.40 12.36 22.58
CA THR A 3 -2.38 12.74 21.56
C THR A 3 -3.32 11.55 21.41
N GLN A 4 -4.53 11.66 21.98
CA GLN A 4 -5.57 10.67 21.73
C GLN A 4 -5.88 10.66 20.23
N VAL A 5 -5.53 9.59 19.57
CA VAL A 5 -5.92 9.34 18.17
C VAL A 5 -7.43 9.15 18.17
N LYS A 6 -8.16 10.13 17.62
CA LYS A 6 -9.61 10.01 17.44
C LYS A 6 -9.82 9.10 16.24
N LEU A 7 -10.27 7.87 16.49
CA LEU A 7 -10.60 6.96 15.41
C LEU A 7 -11.74 7.56 14.59
N SER A 8 -11.51 7.72 13.30
CA SER A 8 -12.58 7.95 12.33
C SER A 8 -12.65 6.70 11.46
N ARG A 9 -13.83 6.13 11.28
CA ARG A 9 -14.02 5.06 10.31
C ARG A 9 -13.43 5.50 8.97
N ILE A 10 -12.64 4.62 8.37
CA ILE A 10 -12.11 4.88 7.04
C ILE A 10 -13.29 4.85 6.06
N ALA A 11 -13.36 5.87 5.21
CA ALA A 11 -14.31 5.92 4.11
C ALA A 11 -13.51 5.86 2.81
N ILE A 12 -13.75 4.81 2.02
CA ILE A 12 -13.08 4.60 0.73
C ILE A 12 -14.19 4.61 -0.32
N SER A 13 -14.57 5.78 -0.79
CA SER A 13 -15.64 5.94 -1.78
C SER A 13 -15.15 5.80 -3.22
N LYS A 14 -13.86 6.09 -3.46
CA LYS A 14 -13.25 6.08 -4.79
C LYS A 14 -11.88 5.43 -4.74
N ILE A 15 -11.73 4.37 -5.52
CA ILE A 15 -10.48 3.61 -5.65
C ILE A 15 -9.93 3.80 -7.06
N LEU A 16 -8.64 4.12 -7.17
CA LEU A 16 -7.91 4.16 -8.43
C LEU A 16 -7.04 2.90 -8.55
N LEU A 17 -7.35 2.02 -9.48
CA LEU A 17 -6.45 0.95 -9.90
C LEU A 17 -5.55 1.46 -11.02
N ALA A 18 -4.25 1.53 -10.76
CA ALA A 18 -3.24 1.74 -11.80
C ALA A 18 -2.80 0.38 -12.38
N THR A 19 -3.03 0.16 -13.66
CA THR A 19 -2.72 -1.11 -14.33
C THR A 19 -1.81 -0.90 -15.54
N ASP A 20 -0.87 -1.80 -15.72
CA ASP A 20 -0.06 -1.99 -16.93
C ASP A 20 -0.32 -3.35 -17.59
N PHE A 21 -1.40 -4.02 -17.14
CA PHE A 21 -1.83 -5.36 -17.56
C PHE A 21 -0.86 -6.49 -17.22
N SER A 22 0.16 -6.25 -16.42
CA SER A 22 1.07 -7.28 -15.91
C SER A 22 0.36 -8.26 -14.95
N PRO A 23 0.94 -9.44 -14.69
CA PRO A 23 0.40 -10.37 -13.69
C PRO A 23 0.26 -9.75 -12.31
N GLU A 24 1.19 -8.87 -11.92
CA GLU A 24 1.18 -8.15 -10.64
C GLU A 24 0.00 -7.16 -10.58
N SER A 25 -0.26 -6.43 -11.67
CA SER A 25 -1.42 -5.54 -11.74
C SER A 25 -2.75 -6.31 -11.77
N GLN A 26 -2.78 -7.57 -12.24
CA GLN A 26 -3.95 -8.44 -12.11
C GLN A 26 -4.22 -8.85 -10.64
N ASN A 27 -3.19 -9.08 -9.84
CA ASN A 27 -3.36 -9.29 -8.41
C ASN A 27 -3.81 -8.00 -7.70
N ALA A 28 -3.28 -6.86 -8.11
CA ALA A 28 -3.76 -5.56 -7.62
C ALA A 28 -5.25 -5.33 -7.95
N LEU A 29 -5.71 -5.74 -9.14
CA LEU A 29 -7.13 -5.70 -9.50
C LEU A 29 -8.00 -6.52 -8.55
N LYS A 30 -7.59 -7.72 -8.15
CA LYS A 30 -8.33 -8.54 -7.18
C LYS A 30 -8.50 -7.81 -5.84
N CYS A 31 -7.42 -7.18 -5.34
CA CYS A 31 -7.49 -6.35 -4.14
C CYS A 31 -8.43 -5.15 -4.32
N ALA A 32 -8.35 -4.45 -5.46
CA ALA A 32 -9.20 -3.30 -5.74
C ALA A 32 -10.68 -3.69 -5.81
N ILE A 33 -11.01 -4.81 -6.45
CA ILE A 33 -12.37 -5.36 -6.53
C ILE A 33 -12.88 -5.73 -5.13
N PHE A 34 -12.07 -6.43 -4.34
CA PHE A 34 -12.42 -6.78 -2.96
C PHE A 34 -12.78 -5.54 -2.13
N LEU A 35 -11.92 -4.52 -2.15
CA LEU A 35 -12.15 -3.28 -1.41
C LEU A 35 -13.33 -2.48 -2.00
N ALA A 36 -13.49 -2.44 -3.32
CA ALA A 36 -14.60 -1.75 -3.96
C ALA A 36 -15.96 -2.38 -3.60
N LYS A 37 -16.05 -3.70 -3.56
CA LYS A 37 -17.26 -4.40 -3.11
C LYS A 37 -17.55 -4.13 -1.64
N ARG A 38 -16.53 -4.11 -0.81
CA ARG A 38 -16.64 -3.92 0.64
C ARG A 38 -17.12 -2.52 1.03
N TYR A 39 -16.54 -1.49 0.41
CA TYR A 39 -16.81 -0.09 0.71
C TYR A 39 -17.84 0.55 -0.23
N GLU A 40 -18.44 -0.24 -1.12
CA GLU A 40 -19.35 0.25 -2.19
C GLU A 40 -18.70 1.38 -3.01
N SER A 41 -17.39 1.26 -3.26
CA SER A 41 -16.59 2.28 -3.91
C SER A 41 -16.81 2.30 -5.42
N LYS A 42 -16.71 3.49 -6.02
CA LYS A 42 -16.49 3.62 -7.46
C LYS A 42 -15.03 3.29 -7.78
N LEU A 43 -14.82 2.39 -8.75
CA LEU A 43 -13.47 1.99 -9.19
C LEU A 43 -13.09 2.72 -10.48
N PHE A 44 -11.93 3.37 -10.48
CA PHE A 44 -11.30 3.95 -11.67
C PHE A 44 -10.19 3.01 -12.15
N LEU A 45 -10.34 2.48 -13.36
CA LEU A 45 -9.35 1.61 -14.00
C LEU A 45 -8.47 2.47 -14.90
N ALA A 46 -7.27 2.82 -14.44
CA ALA A 46 -6.39 3.72 -15.15
C ALA A 46 -5.19 3.01 -15.78
N HIS A 47 -4.93 3.29 -17.05
CA HIS A 47 -3.70 2.95 -17.75
C HIS A 47 -3.16 4.19 -18.43
N ALA A 48 -1.91 4.55 -18.13
CA ALA A 48 -1.18 5.62 -18.79
C ALA A 48 -0.31 5.05 -19.90
N ILE A 49 -0.38 5.64 -21.09
CA ILE A 49 0.45 5.27 -22.23
C ILE A 49 1.60 6.26 -22.28
N SER A 50 2.80 5.82 -21.84
CA SER A 50 3.99 6.68 -21.83
C SER A 50 4.44 7.00 -23.24
N GLU A 51 4.40 8.28 -23.62
CA GLU A 51 4.86 8.76 -24.92
C GLU A 51 6.39 8.63 -25.05
N GLU A 52 7.12 8.71 -23.95
CA GLU A 52 8.57 8.56 -23.92
C GLU A 52 9.05 7.22 -24.49
N ALA A 53 8.24 6.15 -24.33
CA ALA A 53 8.55 4.84 -24.87
C ALA A 53 8.54 4.79 -26.41
N PHE A 54 8.00 5.83 -27.07
CA PHE A 54 7.85 5.95 -28.52
C PHE A 54 8.65 7.11 -29.11
N LEU A 55 9.54 7.73 -28.32
CA LEU A 55 10.45 8.76 -28.78
C LEU A 55 11.64 8.12 -29.49
N THR A 56 11.88 8.52 -30.75
CA THR A 56 13.09 8.20 -31.49
C THR A 56 13.63 9.51 -32.07
N ASP A 57 14.89 9.84 -31.82
CA ASP A 57 15.52 11.08 -32.25
C ASP A 57 14.77 12.37 -31.83
N GLY A 58 14.05 12.32 -30.70
CA GLY A 58 13.30 13.47 -30.17
C GLY A 58 11.90 13.67 -30.78
N GLU A 59 11.47 12.80 -31.69
CA GLU A 59 10.12 12.83 -32.26
C GLU A 59 9.30 11.59 -31.82
N VAL A 60 8.03 11.82 -31.50
CA VAL A 60 7.07 10.72 -31.24
C VAL A 60 6.65 10.11 -32.58
N TRP A 61 6.70 8.79 -32.68
CA TRP A 61 6.21 8.08 -33.85
C TRP A 61 4.69 7.84 -33.73
N PRO A 62 3.84 8.59 -34.45
CA PRO A 62 2.39 8.53 -34.31
C PRO A 62 1.81 7.13 -34.50
N ALA A 63 2.33 6.39 -35.49
CA ALA A 63 1.87 5.05 -35.80
C ALA A 63 2.16 4.04 -34.66
N LEU A 64 3.23 4.23 -33.89
CA LEU A 64 3.53 3.39 -32.72
C LEU A 64 2.64 3.75 -31.54
N LEU A 65 2.37 5.02 -31.34
CA LEU A 65 1.47 5.52 -30.31
C LEU A 65 0.02 5.02 -30.58
N ASP A 66 -0.46 5.15 -31.82
CA ASP A 66 -1.78 4.65 -32.22
C ASP A 66 -1.91 3.14 -31.98
N LYS A 67 -0.86 2.38 -32.30
CA LYS A 67 -0.82 0.94 -32.05
C LYS A 67 -0.86 0.63 -30.56
N ALA A 68 -0.14 1.38 -29.74
CA ALA A 68 -0.12 1.23 -28.29
C ALA A 68 -1.49 1.56 -27.69
N GLN A 69 -2.13 2.65 -28.12
CA GLN A 69 -3.48 3.03 -27.71
C GLN A 69 -4.52 1.97 -28.09
N CYS A 70 -4.46 1.45 -29.32
CA CYS A 70 -5.34 0.36 -29.76
C CYS A 70 -5.13 -0.91 -28.92
N SER A 71 -3.88 -1.28 -28.61
CA SER A 71 -3.58 -2.43 -27.76
C SER A 71 -4.07 -2.24 -26.33
N ALA A 72 -3.80 -1.08 -25.73
CA ALA A 72 -4.28 -0.74 -24.40
C ALA A 72 -5.81 -0.76 -24.33
N GLY A 73 -6.50 -0.24 -25.36
CA GLY A 73 -7.96 -0.28 -25.45
C GLY A 73 -8.50 -1.71 -25.46
N LYS A 74 -7.86 -2.62 -26.22
CA LYS A 74 -8.25 -4.04 -26.26
C LYS A 74 -8.05 -4.72 -24.91
N ASN A 75 -6.90 -4.48 -24.27
CA ASN A 75 -6.59 -5.05 -22.96
C ASN A 75 -7.56 -4.55 -21.90
N MET A 76 -7.91 -3.25 -21.94
CA MET A 76 -8.86 -2.68 -21.01
C MET A 76 -10.26 -3.24 -21.22
N ALA A 77 -10.74 -3.35 -22.49
CA ALA A 77 -12.03 -3.96 -22.81
C ALA A 77 -12.09 -5.42 -22.36
N GLN A 78 -10.99 -6.17 -22.45
CA GLN A 78 -10.92 -7.53 -21.92
C GLN A 78 -11.01 -7.56 -20.40
N LEU A 79 -10.36 -6.60 -19.72
CA LEU A 79 -10.40 -6.47 -18.27
C LEU A 79 -11.82 -6.13 -17.77
N GLU A 80 -12.54 -5.24 -18.47
CA GLU A 80 -13.94 -4.90 -18.18
C GLU A 80 -14.93 -6.08 -18.33
N GLN A 81 -14.59 -7.08 -19.13
CA GLN A 81 -15.41 -8.30 -19.29
C GLN A 81 -15.36 -9.22 -18.07
N ALA A 82 -14.47 -8.96 -17.09
CA ALA A 82 -14.45 -9.72 -15.87
C ALA A 82 -15.79 -9.57 -15.12
N LYS A 83 -16.44 -10.70 -14.83
CA LYS A 83 -17.76 -10.71 -14.16
C LYS A 83 -17.81 -9.90 -12.88
N ASP A 84 -16.69 -9.88 -12.18
CA ASP A 84 -16.57 -9.15 -10.93
C ASP A 84 -16.66 -7.63 -11.10
N LEU A 85 -16.15 -7.08 -12.20
CA LEU A 85 -16.23 -5.65 -12.51
C LEU A 85 -17.64 -5.20 -12.89
N GLN A 86 -18.44 -6.07 -13.46
CA GLN A 86 -19.82 -5.74 -13.88
C GLN A 86 -20.78 -5.53 -12.69
N SER A 87 -20.38 -5.88 -11.49
CA SER A 87 -21.24 -5.84 -10.30
C SER A 87 -21.23 -4.51 -9.54
N PHE A 88 -20.40 -3.55 -9.90
CA PHE A 88 -20.32 -2.25 -9.23
C PHE A 88 -19.87 -1.12 -10.16
N PRO A 89 -20.04 0.17 -9.76
CA PRO A 89 -19.69 1.31 -10.58
C PRO A 89 -18.20 1.37 -10.88
N HIS A 90 -17.83 1.40 -12.15
CA HIS A 90 -16.44 1.60 -12.55
C HIS A 90 -16.34 2.54 -13.75
N GLU A 91 -15.16 3.11 -13.94
CA GLU A 91 -14.83 4.01 -15.04
C GLU A 91 -13.44 3.65 -15.58
N VAL A 92 -13.33 3.60 -16.90
CA VAL A 92 -12.07 3.34 -17.59
C VAL A 92 -11.41 4.65 -17.98
N VAL A 93 -10.12 4.77 -17.68
CA VAL A 93 -9.28 5.90 -18.04
C VAL A 93 -8.07 5.42 -18.80
N LEU A 94 -8.05 5.71 -20.11
CA LEU A 94 -6.88 5.52 -20.99
C LEU A 94 -6.36 6.89 -21.37
N GLN A 95 -5.16 7.25 -20.95
CA GLN A 95 -4.59 8.56 -21.22
C GLN A 95 -3.13 8.45 -21.62
N ALA A 96 -2.73 9.18 -22.68
CA ALA A 96 -1.34 9.36 -23.05
C ALA A 96 -0.68 10.38 -22.11
N GLY A 97 0.59 10.16 -21.78
CA GLY A 97 1.38 11.02 -20.92
C GLY A 97 2.28 10.26 -19.94
N GLU A 98 3.05 11.01 -19.16
CA GLU A 98 3.86 10.43 -18.08
C GLU A 98 2.96 9.81 -17.02
N THR A 99 3.25 8.57 -16.62
CA THR A 99 2.35 7.77 -15.79
C THR A 99 2.00 8.45 -14.46
N TRP A 100 3.00 9.04 -13.77
CA TRP A 100 2.74 9.70 -12.50
C TRP A 100 1.89 10.97 -12.68
N GLU A 101 2.12 11.75 -13.74
CA GLU A 101 1.33 12.95 -14.03
C GLU A 101 -0.15 12.61 -14.28
N VAL A 102 -0.39 11.54 -15.05
CA VAL A 102 -1.76 11.05 -15.30
C VAL A 102 -2.42 10.61 -14.00
N LEU A 103 -1.75 9.78 -13.20
CA LEU A 103 -2.31 9.26 -11.95
C LEU A 103 -2.52 10.38 -10.92
N SER A 104 -1.57 11.30 -10.75
CA SER A 104 -1.67 12.39 -9.79
C SER A 104 -2.80 13.35 -10.12
N ARG A 105 -3.02 13.63 -11.41
CA ARG A 105 -4.16 14.42 -11.88
C ARG A 105 -5.49 13.74 -11.58
N LEU A 106 -5.61 12.43 -11.87
CA LEU A 106 -6.80 11.66 -11.54
C LEU A 106 -7.07 11.64 -10.04
N VAL A 107 -6.03 11.48 -9.20
CA VAL A 107 -6.18 11.53 -7.74
C VAL A 107 -6.78 12.85 -7.30
N SER A 108 -6.28 13.96 -7.83
CA SER A 108 -6.76 15.30 -7.49
C SER A 108 -8.17 15.56 -8.05
N ASP A 109 -8.39 15.35 -9.35
CA ASP A 109 -9.63 15.73 -10.05
C ASP A 109 -10.82 14.89 -9.60
N GLN A 110 -10.59 13.62 -9.32
CA GLN A 110 -11.62 12.67 -8.90
C GLN A 110 -11.75 12.56 -7.38
N ASN A 111 -10.87 13.18 -6.59
CA ASN A 111 -10.76 13.00 -5.13
C ASN A 111 -10.68 11.52 -4.76
N ILE A 112 -9.66 10.84 -5.26
CA ILE A 112 -9.42 9.42 -4.99
C ILE A 112 -9.02 9.21 -3.52
N ASP A 113 -9.64 8.23 -2.88
CA ASP A 113 -9.40 7.90 -1.47
C ASP A 113 -8.30 6.84 -1.30
N LEU A 114 -8.09 6.00 -2.31
CA LEU A 114 -7.10 4.91 -2.29
C LEU A 114 -6.58 4.63 -3.69
N ILE A 115 -5.26 4.55 -3.84
CA ILE A 115 -4.62 3.97 -5.03
C ILE A 115 -4.33 2.50 -4.77
N VAL A 116 -4.60 1.62 -5.74
CA VAL A 116 -4.20 0.21 -5.74
C VAL A 116 -3.35 -0.05 -6.97
N MET A 117 -2.18 -0.69 -6.80
CA MET A 117 -1.27 -0.96 -7.91
C MET A 117 -0.32 -2.11 -7.64
N GLY A 118 0.25 -2.68 -8.70
CA GLY A 118 1.38 -3.60 -8.58
C GLY A 118 2.68 -2.86 -8.24
N THR A 119 3.61 -3.55 -7.59
CA THR A 119 4.95 -2.99 -7.31
C THR A 119 5.91 -3.09 -8.50
N HIS A 120 5.61 -3.95 -9.48
CA HIS A 120 6.41 -4.18 -10.68
C HIS A 120 5.53 -4.01 -11.90
N GLY A 121 6.14 -3.58 -13.01
CA GLY A 121 5.46 -3.42 -14.29
C GLY A 121 6.01 -4.36 -15.35
N SER A 122 5.39 -4.35 -16.53
CA SER A 122 5.71 -5.18 -17.69
C SER A 122 7.12 -4.97 -18.25
N GLY A 123 7.84 -3.90 -17.87
CA GLY A 123 9.17 -3.54 -18.36
C GLY A 123 10.34 -3.95 -17.48
N GLY A 124 10.11 -4.57 -16.31
CA GLY A 124 11.17 -4.88 -15.35
C GLY A 124 11.93 -6.16 -15.68
N PHE A 125 13.23 -6.04 -15.99
CA PHE A 125 14.14 -7.19 -16.17
C PHE A 125 14.51 -7.89 -14.87
N ASP A 126 14.26 -7.26 -13.72
CA ASP A 126 14.62 -7.82 -12.41
C ASP A 126 13.41 -7.78 -11.47
N LYS A 127 12.87 -8.96 -11.15
CA LYS A 127 11.69 -9.12 -10.26
C LYS A 127 11.96 -8.65 -8.81
N LEU A 128 13.16 -8.18 -8.53
CA LEU A 128 13.59 -7.69 -7.22
C LEU A 128 13.67 -6.16 -7.14
N MET A 129 13.35 -5.41 -8.22
CA MET A 129 13.39 -3.95 -8.18
C MET A 129 11.96 -3.37 -8.19
N LEU A 130 11.69 -2.48 -7.26
CA LEU A 130 10.46 -1.68 -7.26
C LEU A 130 10.37 -0.86 -8.55
N GLY A 131 9.23 -0.95 -9.25
CA GLY A 131 9.02 -0.20 -10.48
C GLY A 131 9.05 1.33 -10.25
N SER A 132 9.61 2.07 -11.19
CA SER A 132 9.74 3.54 -11.09
C SER A 132 8.41 4.25 -10.87
N THR A 133 7.34 3.76 -11.48
CA THR A 133 5.98 4.29 -11.26
C THR A 133 5.50 4.02 -9.83
N ALA A 134 5.68 2.79 -9.32
CA ALA A 134 5.29 2.44 -7.96
C ALA A 134 6.07 3.28 -6.94
N GLU A 135 7.36 3.46 -7.16
CA GLU A 135 8.19 4.33 -6.32
C GLU A 135 7.68 5.78 -6.32
N LYS A 136 7.42 6.38 -7.49
CA LYS A 136 6.90 7.74 -7.61
C LYS A 136 5.55 7.88 -6.91
N VAL A 137 4.62 6.92 -7.12
CA VAL A 137 3.29 6.94 -6.51
C VAL A 137 3.39 6.86 -4.99
N VAL A 138 4.12 5.89 -4.44
CA VAL A 138 4.25 5.72 -2.99
C VAL A 138 4.94 6.93 -2.32
N ARG A 139 5.88 7.57 -3.03
CA ARG A 139 6.57 8.78 -2.52
C ARG A 139 5.73 10.03 -2.55
N HIS A 140 4.80 10.16 -3.51
CA HIS A 140 4.19 11.46 -3.81
C HIS A 140 2.65 11.48 -3.71
N ALA A 141 1.99 10.32 -3.66
CA ALA A 141 0.54 10.27 -3.53
C ALA A 141 0.06 10.98 -2.26
N THR A 142 -1.05 11.70 -2.38
CA THR A 142 -1.71 12.43 -1.27
C THR A 142 -2.74 11.57 -0.54
N CYS A 143 -3.12 10.43 -1.11
CA CYS A 143 -3.99 9.43 -0.50
C CYS A 143 -3.19 8.14 -0.22
N PRO A 144 -3.71 7.21 0.61
CA PRO A 144 -3.11 5.91 0.82
C PRO A 144 -2.86 5.13 -0.46
N VAL A 145 -1.82 4.30 -0.45
CA VAL A 145 -1.46 3.44 -1.58
C VAL A 145 -1.37 2.00 -1.11
N LEU A 146 -2.19 1.13 -1.68
CA LEU A 146 -2.11 -0.32 -1.51
C LEU A 146 -1.28 -0.89 -2.66
N THR A 147 -0.13 -1.44 -2.33
CA THR A 147 0.76 -2.09 -3.31
C THR A 147 0.71 -3.59 -3.19
N VAL A 148 0.76 -4.27 -4.34
CA VAL A 148 0.74 -5.73 -4.44
C VAL A 148 2.02 -6.20 -5.11
N GLY A 149 2.87 -6.86 -4.34
CA GLY A 149 4.18 -7.35 -4.79
C GLY A 149 4.10 -8.67 -5.57
N PRO A 150 5.21 -9.08 -6.22
CA PRO A 150 5.26 -10.31 -7.03
C PRO A 150 5.16 -11.60 -6.21
N ARG A 151 5.42 -11.51 -4.91
CA ARG A 151 5.33 -12.65 -3.97
C ARG A 151 3.95 -12.86 -3.38
N VAL A 152 3.05 -11.89 -3.58
CA VAL A 152 1.69 -11.94 -3.04
C VAL A 152 0.88 -13.02 -3.74
N ARG A 153 0.35 -13.96 -2.96
CA ARG A 153 -0.53 -15.03 -3.44
C ARG A 153 -1.94 -14.81 -2.90
N LEU A 154 -2.78 -14.23 -3.71
CA LEU A 154 -4.19 -14.03 -3.40
C LEU A 154 -4.99 -15.23 -3.88
N LEU A 155 -5.39 -16.11 -2.97
CA LEU A 155 -6.25 -17.26 -3.28
C LEU A 155 -7.73 -16.83 -3.31
N SER A 156 -8.20 -16.16 -2.29
CA SER A 156 -9.50 -15.49 -2.23
C SER A 156 -9.40 -14.40 -1.15
N LEU A 157 -9.89 -13.20 -1.44
CA LEU A 157 -10.00 -12.13 -0.46
C LEU A 157 -11.48 -11.93 -0.16
N GLU A 158 -11.92 -12.39 1.03
CA GLU A 158 -13.25 -12.09 1.56
C GLU A 158 -13.16 -11.11 2.72
N ARG A 159 -12.06 -11.19 3.47
CA ARG A 159 -11.69 -10.32 4.59
C ARG A 159 -10.20 -10.45 4.86
N PHE A 160 -9.64 -9.53 5.62
CA PHE A 160 -8.32 -9.70 6.23
C PHE A 160 -8.50 -10.36 7.61
N SER A 161 -7.80 -11.45 7.87
CA SER A 161 -7.84 -12.13 9.16
C SER A 161 -6.69 -11.75 10.07
N ASN A 162 -5.52 -11.47 9.50
CA ASN A 162 -4.29 -11.13 10.21
C ASN A 162 -3.67 -9.86 9.64
N LEU A 163 -3.55 -8.83 10.47
CA LEU A 163 -2.96 -7.55 10.11
C LEU A 163 -1.65 -7.33 10.86
N LEU A 164 -0.63 -6.82 10.19
CA LEU A 164 0.58 -6.30 10.79
C LEU A 164 0.66 -4.79 10.61
N TYR A 165 0.65 -4.06 11.71
CA TYR A 165 0.92 -2.62 11.70
C TYR A 165 2.33 -2.36 12.21
N ALA A 166 3.19 -1.78 11.37
CA ALA A 166 4.56 -1.40 11.71
C ALA A 166 4.67 0.11 11.97
N THR A 167 5.29 0.48 13.09
CA THR A 167 5.40 1.87 13.53
C THR A 167 6.78 2.24 14.06
N ASP A 168 7.23 3.43 13.69
CA ASP A 168 8.35 4.17 14.27
C ASP A 168 7.89 5.30 15.20
N PHE A 169 6.58 5.31 15.53
CA PHE A 169 5.90 6.37 16.29
C PHE A 169 5.92 7.75 15.61
N SER A 170 6.28 7.85 14.36
CA SER A 170 6.22 9.10 13.60
C SER A 170 4.78 9.51 13.25
N SER A 171 4.61 10.75 12.81
CA SER A 171 3.29 11.24 12.37
C SER A 171 2.72 10.45 11.19
N GLY A 172 3.56 9.95 10.29
CA GLY A 172 3.16 9.11 9.16
C GLY A 172 2.62 7.76 9.63
N SER A 173 3.37 7.06 10.50
CA SER A 173 2.93 5.78 11.04
C SER A 173 1.68 5.92 11.91
N LEU A 174 1.54 7.02 12.69
CA LEU A 174 0.33 7.28 13.47
C LEU A 174 -0.91 7.52 12.60
N ARG A 175 -0.76 8.08 11.40
CA ARG A 175 -1.88 8.16 10.45
C ARG A 175 -2.27 6.80 9.89
N ALA A 176 -1.27 5.95 9.61
CA ALA A 176 -1.49 4.59 9.16
C ALA A 176 -2.21 3.73 10.20
N LEU A 177 -2.04 4.03 11.49
CA LEU A 177 -2.72 3.33 12.58
C LEU A 177 -4.25 3.37 12.44
N ASN A 178 -4.84 4.48 12.00
CA ASN A 178 -6.28 4.57 11.78
C ASN A 178 -6.79 3.51 10.80
N TYR A 179 -6.03 3.27 9.74
CA TYR A 179 -6.36 2.23 8.76
C TYR A 179 -6.22 0.84 9.35
N ALA A 180 -5.13 0.57 10.08
CA ALA A 180 -4.92 -0.72 10.72
C ALA A 180 -6.03 -1.06 11.73
N LEU A 181 -6.40 -0.09 12.60
CA LEU A 181 -7.44 -0.28 13.60
C LEU A 181 -8.83 -0.41 12.97
N SER A 182 -9.17 0.45 11.97
CA SER A 182 -10.47 0.37 11.30
C SER A 182 -10.64 -0.97 10.56
N LEU A 183 -9.60 -1.41 9.85
CA LEU A 183 -9.63 -2.71 9.16
C LEU A 183 -9.72 -3.87 10.15
N ALA A 184 -9.01 -3.80 11.30
CA ALA A 184 -9.09 -4.82 12.33
C ALA A 184 -10.49 -4.91 12.96
N GLU A 185 -11.13 -3.76 13.25
CA GLU A 185 -12.50 -3.70 13.75
C GLU A 185 -13.50 -4.25 12.72
N GLU A 186 -13.43 -3.74 11.49
CA GLU A 186 -14.37 -4.07 10.42
C GLU A 186 -14.27 -5.53 9.96
N ASP A 187 -13.07 -6.08 9.85
CA ASP A 187 -12.82 -7.46 9.43
C ASP A 187 -12.85 -8.46 10.57
N ARG A 188 -12.93 -7.95 11.80
CA ARG A 188 -12.74 -8.76 13.01
C ARG A 188 -11.43 -9.53 12.95
N ALA A 189 -10.36 -8.81 12.55
CA ALA A 189 -9.03 -9.36 12.33
C ALA A 189 -8.18 -9.33 13.62
N GLU A 190 -7.24 -10.25 13.69
CA GLU A 190 -6.12 -10.15 14.63
C GLU A 190 -5.17 -9.03 14.17
N LEU A 191 -4.74 -8.18 15.10
CA LEU A 191 -3.83 -7.09 14.82
C LEU A 191 -2.54 -7.27 15.62
N THR A 192 -1.42 -7.41 14.93
CA THR A 192 -0.08 -7.30 15.53
C THR A 192 0.43 -5.88 15.32
N MET A 193 0.80 -5.20 16.41
CA MET A 193 1.42 -3.88 16.39
C MET A 193 2.91 -4.02 16.68
N LEU A 194 3.73 -3.68 15.70
CA LEU A 194 5.19 -3.91 15.70
C LEU A 194 5.95 -2.59 15.79
N HIS A 195 6.92 -2.54 16.71
CA HIS A 195 7.99 -1.55 16.74
C HIS A 195 9.35 -2.23 16.73
N ILE A 196 10.30 -1.69 15.96
CA ILE A 196 11.66 -2.23 15.87
C ILE A 196 12.64 -1.21 16.42
N ILE A 197 13.49 -1.67 17.33
CA ILE A 197 14.57 -0.89 17.93
C ILE A 197 15.82 -1.15 17.11
N GLU A 198 16.35 -0.12 16.45
CA GLU A 198 17.53 -0.23 15.60
C GLU A 198 18.84 -0.27 16.39
N SER A 199 18.80 0.06 17.68
CA SER A 199 19.96 0.03 18.56
C SER A 199 20.11 -1.32 19.25
N ASN A 200 21.32 -1.86 19.29
CA ASN A 200 21.59 -3.08 20.03
C ASN A 200 21.65 -2.82 21.54
N PRO A 201 20.89 -3.54 22.37
CA PRO A 201 20.99 -3.45 23.81
C PRO A 201 22.34 -4.00 24.29
N VAL A 202 22.91 -3.36 25.33
CA VAL A 202 24.19 -3.80 25.92
C VAL A 202 24.00 -5.01 26.85
N SER A 203 22.75 -5.22 27.32
CA SER A 203 22.42 -6.33 28.21
C SER A 203 20.97 -6.77 28.05
N ASP A 204 20.66 -8.00 28.48
CA ASP A 204 19.28 -8.54 28.49
C ASP A 204 18.34 -7.69 29.37
N GLY A 205 18.85 -7.11 30.46
CA GLY A 205 18.08 -6.22 31.32
C GLY A 205 17.67 -4.90 30.62
N GLU A 206 18.57 -4.34 29.84
CA GLU A 206 18.30 -3.15 29.04
C GLU A 206 17.27 -3.45 27.94
N PHE A 207 17.39 -4.57 27.27
CA PHE A 207 16.39 -4.99 26.28
C PHE A 207 15.02 -5.19 26.89
N ALA A 208 14.93 -5.84 28.04
CA ALA A 208 13.66 -6.05 28.75
C ALA A 208 12.99 -4.73 29.15
N GLU A 209 13.78 -3.70 29.54
CA GLU A 209 13.27 -2.37 29.85
C GLU A 209 12.76 -1.66 28.59
N TRP A 210 13.52 -1.68 27.49
CA TRP A 210 13.10 -1.08 26.21
C TRP A 210 11.82 -1.75 25.69
N LYS A 211 11.79 -3.07 25.70
CA LYS A 211 10.60 -3.85 25.28
C LYS A 211 9.37 -3.46 26.10
N ARG A 212 9.50 -3.40 27.42
CA ARG A 212 8.40 -3.01 28.31
C ARG A 212 7.91 -1.59 28.02
N ARG A 213 8.83 -0.63 27.89
CA ARG A 213 8.52 0.78 27.58
C ARG A 213 7.79 0.92 26.25
N ASP A 214 8.30 0.30 25.19
CA ASP A 214 7.76 0.50 23.86
C ASP A 214 6.49 -0.35 23.63
N CYS A 215 6.33 -1.51 24.29
CA CYS A 215 5.04 -2.20 24.37
C CYS A 215 3.96 -1.35 25.05
N GLU A 216 4.32 -0.61 26.10
CA GLU A 216 3.38 0.30 26.78
C GLU A 216 3.01 1.49 25.86
N ARG A 217 3.98 2.03 25.10
CA ARG A 217 3.71 3.07 24.09
C ARG A 217 2.76 2.57 23.00
N LEU A 218 2.94 1.33 22.51
CA LEU A 218 2.04 0.71 21.54
C LEU A 218 0.63 0.57 22.10
N ARG A 219 0.47 0.11 23.35
CA ARG A 219 -0.86 0.01 23.99
C ARG A 219 -1.58 1.35 24.10
N GLN A 220 -0.83 2.42 24.40
CA GLN A 220 -1.39 3.77 24.51
C GLN A 220 -1.87 4.33 23.16
N LEU A 221 -1.44 3.76 22.04
CA LEU A 221 -1.91 4.14 20.72
C LEU A 221 -3.32 3.60 20.41
N VAL A 222 -3.75 2.52 21.08
CA VAL A 222 -5.08 1.95 20.89
C VAL A 222 -6.10 2.77 21.64
N PRO A 223 -7.07 3.41 20.95
CA PRO A 223 -8.08 4.23 21.62
C PRO A 223 -8.98 3.39 22.53
N SER A 224 -9.33 3.95 23.70
CA SER A 224 -10.36 3.35 24.54
C SER A 224 -11.73 3.45 23.85
N GLY A 225 -12.40 2.30 23.71
CA GLY A 225 -13.75 2.25 23.13
C GLY A 225 -13.82 1.78 21.67
N ILE A 226 -12.69 1.36 21.08
CA ILE A 226 -12.71 0.60 19.83
C ILE A 226 -13.20 -0.84 20.09
N ASP A 227 -14.09 -1.35 19.24
CA ASP A 227 -14.64 -2.72 19.35
C ASP A 227 -13.77 -3.72 18.57
N LEU A 228 -12.57 -3.97 19.07
CA LEU A 228 -11.70 -5.01 18.48
C LEU A 228 -12.10 -6.39 19.00
N PRO A 229 -12.21 -7.39 18.13
CA PRO A 229 -12.58 -8.76 18.53
C PRO A 229 -11.50 -9.43 19.39
N PHE A 230 -10.25 -9.02 19.16
CA PHE A 230 -9.06 -9.49 19.87
C PHE A 230 -8.24 -8.30 20.37
N GLN A 231 -7.63 -8.44 21.53
CA GLN A 231 -6.65 -7.44 21.99
C GLN A 231 -5.45 -7.44 21.03
N PRO A 232 -5.02 -6.28 20.51
CA PRO A 232 -3.86 -6.22 19.64
C PRO A 232 -2.61 -6.77 20.33
N GLU A 233 -1.86 -7.60 19.61
CA GLU A 233 -0.60 -8.12 20.10
C GLU A 233 0.50 -7.06 19.93
N MET A 234 1.23 -6.78 21.01
CA MET A 234 2.30 -5.77 21.02
C MET A 234 3.64 -6.46 20.88
N GLU A 235 4.30 -6.26 19.74
CA GLU A 235 5.62 -6.80 19.46
C GLU A 235 6.67 -5.69 19.40
N VAL A 236 7.77 -5.92 20.12
CA VAL A 236 8.96 -5.06 20.07
C VAL A 236 10.16 -5.95 19.84
N GLU A 237 10.83 -5.72 18.73
CA GLU A 237 12.00 -6.49 18.30
C GLU A 237 13.21 -5.57 18.15
N VAL A 238 14.41 -6.16 18.13
CA VAL A 238 15.67 -5.46 17.86
C VAL A 238 16.22 -5.94 16.53
N GLY A 239 16.63 -5.02 15.68
CA GLY A 239 17.24 -5.39 14.42
C GLY A 239 17.06 -4.35 13.32
N ASP A 240 17.27 -4.80 12.09
CA ASP A 240 16.99 -4.00 10.90
C ASP A 240 15.49 -3.97 10.62
N PRO A 241 14.83 -2.80 10.64
CA PRO A 241 13.39 -2.71 10.46
C PRO A 241 12.89 -3.35 9.15
N ALA A 242 13.65 -3.23 8.07
CA ALA A 242 13.28 -3.76 6.78
C ALA A 242 13.14 -5.29 6.80
N THR A 243 14.10 -5.95 7.43
CA THR A 243 14.15 -7.40 7.55
C THR A 243 13.12 -7.92 8.57
N GLU A 244 13.01 -7.27 9.73
CA GLU A 244 12.16 -7.73 10.82
C GLU A 244 10.66 -7.58 10.50
N ILE A 245 10.25 -6.53 9.79
CA ILE A 245 8.85 -6.37 9.34
C ILE A 245 8.45 -7.53 8.45
N VAL A 246 9.27 -7.87 7.45
CA VAL A 246 8.96 -8.98 6.52
C VAL A 246 8.96 -10.31 7.27
N ARG A 247 9.97 -10.57 8.10
CA ARG A 247 10.08 -11.79 8.90
C ARG A 247 8.86 -12.01 9.79
N LEU A 248 8.43 -10.96 10.50
CA LEU A 248 7.29 -11.09 11.40
C LEU A 248 5.97 -11.19 10.65
N ALA A 249 5.81 -10.48 9.52
CA ALA A 249 4.65 -10.63 8.66
C ALA A 249 4.48 -12.07 8.19
N ASP A 250 5.57 -12.73 7.78
CA ASP A 250 5.54 -14.15 7.40
C ASP A 250 5.23 -15.06 8.59
N ALA A 251 5.90 -14.85 9.73
CA ALA A 251 5.71 -15.65 10.93
C ALA A 251 4.28 -15.58 11.50
N ARG A 252 3.59 -14.43 11.32
CA ARG A 252 2.21 -14.19 11.76
C ARG A 252 1.18 -14.48 10.67
N ASN A 253 1.61 -14.93 9.48
CA ASN A 253 0.75 -15.10 8.31
C ASN A 253 -0.06 -13.83 8.02
N ALA A 254 0.58 -12.66 8.07
CA ALA A 254 -0.08 -11.39 7.83
C ALA A 254 -0.64 -11.34 6.40
N GLU A 255 -1.89 -10.95 6.28
CA GLU A 255 -2.59 -10.79 5.00
C GLU A 255 -2.53 -9.34 4.50
N LEU A 256 -2.15 -8.41 5.37
CA LEU A 256 -1.88 -7.02 5.05
C LEU A 256 -0.85 -6.45 6.02
N ILE A 257 0.17 -5.77 5.48
CA ILE A 257 1.04 -4.89 6.25
C ILE A 257 0.52 -3.46 6.11
N VAL A 258 0.42 -2.74 7.24
CA VAL A 258 0.06 -1.31 7.26
C VAL A 258 1.21 -0.53 7.86
N MET A 259 1.72 0.47 7.13
CA MET A 259 2.83 1.29 7.61
C MET A 259 2.77 2.72 7.09
N GLY A 260 3.44 3.62 7.80
CA GLY A 260 3.57 5.01 7.39
C GLY A 260 4.64 5.19 6.31
N SER A 261 4.49 6.23 5.48
CA SER A 261 5.56 6.73 4.63
C SER A 261 5.83 8.21 4.94
N HIS A 262 7.09 8.61 4.75
CA HIS A 262 7.51 9.98 5.01
C HIS A 262 7.76 10.75 3.72
N PRO A 263 7.53 12.08 3.72
CA PRO A 263 7.97 12.93 2.62
C PRO A 263 9.48 12.82 2.42
N SER A 264 9.92 12.78 1.16
CA SER A 264 11.34 12.82 0.81
C SER A 264 12.00 14.08 1.41
N GLY A 265 13.01 13.91 2.28
CA GLY A 265 13.74 15.03 2.89
C GLY A 265 13.56 15.22 4.40
N ALA A 266 12.71 14.45 5.07
CA ALA A 266 12.64 14.47 6.52
C ALA A 266 13.87 13.77 7.13
N VAL A 267 14.75 14.55 7.74
CA VAL A 267 16.07 14.11 8.26
C VAL A 267 15.99 13.29 9.55
N SER A 268 14.80 13.06 10.11
CA SER A 268 14.64 12.55 11.48
C SER A 268 13.69 11.38 11.64
N THR A 269 13.58 10.49 10.66
CA THR A 269 12.65 9.36 10.77
C THR A 269 13.37 8.03 10.84
N HIS A 270 12.98 7.20 11.78
CA HIS A 270 13.53 5.88 12.04
C HIS A 270 13.11 4.81 11.02
N LEU A 271 12.15 5.09 10.11
CA LEU A 271 11.80 4.26 8.96
C LEU A 271 12.16 4.96 7.65
N PRO A 272 13.42 4.85 7.18
CA PRO A 272 13.85 5.47 5.93
C PRO A 272 13.14 4.83 4.72
N TRP A 273 13.16 5.52 3.58
CA TRP A 273 12.66 5.00 2.31
C TRP A 273 13.20 3.59 2.00
N THR A 274 14.43 3.29 2.41
CA THR A 274 15.05 1.97 2.26
C THR A 274 14.26 0.86 2.94
N THR A 275 13.72 1.09 4.14
CA THR A 275 12.86 0.14 4.85
C THR A 275 11.57 -0.12 4.08
N LEU A 276 10.84 0.95 3.71
CA LEU A 276 9.61 0.82 2.94
C LEU A 276 9.87 0.12 1.60
N HIS A 277 10.89 0.54 0.86
CA HIS A 277 11.28 -0.07 -0.40
C HIS A 277 11.55 -1.58 -0.27
N HIS A 278 12.28 -2.00 0.76
CA HIS A 278 12.54 -3.41 1.03
C HIS A 278 11.26 -4.19 1.35
N VAL A 279 10.39 -3.64 2.21
CA VAL A 279 9.10 -4.28 2.54
C VAL A 279 8.24 -4.45 1.28
N LEU A 280 8.12 -3.42 0.43
CA LEU A 280 7.37 -3.48 -0.83
C LEU A 280 7.88 -4.55 -1.81
N GLN A 281 9.17 -4.84 -1.78
CA GLN A 281 9.79 -5.86 -2.63
C GLN A 281 9.63 -7.28 -2.09
N HIS A 282 9.66 -7.45 -0.76
CA HIS A 282 9.84 -8.75 -0.13
C HIS A 282 8.60 -9.28 0.57
N ALA A 283 7.59 -8.44 0.85
CA ALA A 283 6.36 -8.87 1.50
C ALA A 283 5.60 -9.92 0.66
N HIS A 284 5.05 -10.93 1.36
CA HIS A 284 4.21 -11.97 0.77
C HIS A 284 2.71 -11.61 0.81
N CYS A 285 2.37 -10.47 1.37
CA CYS A 285 1.03 -9.90 1.41
C CYS A 285 1.03 -8.46 0.87
N PRO A 286 -0.13 -7.89 0.53
CA PRO A 286 -0.25 -6.48 0.17
C PRO A 286 0.29 -5.56 1.26
N VAL A 287 0.76 -4.37 0.86
CA VAL A 287 1.27 -3.35 1.79
C VAL A 287 0.49 -2.06 1.58
N LEU A 288 -0.21 -1.62 2.63
CA LEU A 288 -0.88 -0.33 2.66
C LEU A 288 0.05 0.73 3.25
N THR A 289 0.41 1.70 2.44
CA THR A 289 1.22 2.83 2.87
C THR A 289 0.40 4.09 3.02
N VAL A 290 0.58 4.81 4.14
CA VAL A 290 -0.11 6.06 4.42
C VAL A 290 0.91 7.16 4.65
N ARG A 291 0.87 8.20 3.83
CA ARG A 291 1.81 9.30 3.89
C ARG A 291 1.46 10.28 5.01
N ALA A 292 2.47 10.83 5.68
CA ALA A 292 2.32 12.03 6.50
C ALA A 292 1.85 13.21 5.63
N ALA A 293 0.94 14.03 6.15
CA ALA A 293 0.47 15.23 5.45
C ALA A 293 1.56 16.28 5.38
#